data_478a4ceea12682e079dea025f8e2dbde
#
_entry.id   478a4ceea12682e079dea025f8e2dbde
#
_cell.length_a   1.000
_cell.length_b   1.000
_cell.length_c   1.000
_cell.angle_alpha   90.00
_cell.angle_beta   90.00
_cell.angle_gamma   90.00
#
_symmetry.space_group_name_H-M   'P 1'
#
loop_
_entity.id
_entity.type
_entity.pdbx_description
1 polymer ?
#
loop_
_entity_poly.entity_id
_entity_poly.type
_entity_poly.pdbx_seq_one_letter_code
_entity_poly.pdbx_strand_id
1 'polypeptide(L)'
;MMNLGSIDINSLDINSLDYVFIVDKYYNIVYDTRYDNVMNNGEQDYLLSDIVNKNFFKAFPNLNKNNSTIVKCMETGNVIVIKNQSFVDYLGRKYFTHSVTLPIMRKGEIVGVVELSTDAENLTNINYNTENDKFNKLYDTITMEQNTISFNKILTLNNLMKNTVEKAKVLASTPIPILIYGETGTGKELFAQAMMNMTKCPKNKVIIQNCAAVPENLMESILFGTVKG
;
A
#
# COMPACT_ATOMS: atom_id res chain seq x y z
N MET A 1 12.14 -8.94 11.15
CA MET A 1 11.07 -8.89 10.16
C MET A 1 11.09 -7.49 9.55
N MET A 2 11.31 -7.37 8.25
CA MET A 2 11.17 -6.10 7.54
C MET A 2 9.68 -5.78 7.45
N ASN A 3 9.31 -4.56 7.78
CA ASN A 3 7.93 -4.08 7.69
C ASN A 3 7.88 -2.98 6.62
N LEU A 4 7.13 -3.20 5.55
CA LEU A 4 6.84 -2.21 4.51
C LEU A 4 5.70 -1.27 4.94
N GLY A 5 5.86 -0.62 6.09
CA GLY A 5 4.76 0.14 6.68
C GLY A 5 3.60 -0.77 7.12
N SER A 6 2.37 -0.37 6.86
CA SER A 6 1.16 -1.17 7.16
C SER A 6 0.71 -2.09 6.01
N ILE A 7 1.51 -2.22 4.95
CA ILE A 7 1.13 -2.99 3.76
C ILE A 7 1.45 -4.47 3.96
N ASP A 8 0.45 -5.32 3.79
CA ASP A 8 0.62 -6.77 3.74
C ASP A 8 1.15 -7.15 2.34
N ILE A 9 2.43 -7.51 2.26
CA ILE A 9 3.08 -7.92 1.00
C ILE A 9 2.34 -9.10 0.35
N ASN A 10 1.71 -9.97 1.15
CA ASN A 10 0.94 -11.11 0.61
C ASN A 10 -0.35 -10.68 -0.11
N SER A 11 -0.80 -9.44 0.09
CA SER A 11 -1.95 -8.89 -0.63
C SER A 11 -1.58 -8.29 -1.99
N LEU A 12 -0.28 -8.09 -2.26
CA LEU A 12 0.21 -7.56 -3.52
C LEU A 12 0.29 -8.69 -4.56
N ASP A 13 -0.36 -8.50 -5.69
CA ASP A 13 -0.17 -9.38 -6.85
C ASP A 13 1.17 -9.05 -7.52
N ILE A 14 2.24 -9.69 -7.03
CA ILE A 14 3.62 -9.50 -7.53
C ILE A 14 3.73 -9.88 -9.02
N ASN A 15 2.89 -10.79 -9.51
CA ASN A 15 2.88 -11.18 -10.93
C ASN A 15 2.36 -10.07 -11.86
N SER A 16 1.79 -9.02 -11.30
CA SER A 16 1.34 -7.85 -12.06
C SER A 16 2.42 -6.77 -12.22
N LEU A 17 3.59 -6.94 -11.61
CA LEU A 17 4.69 -5.97 -11.63
C LEU A 17 5.69 -6.33 -12.72
N ASP A 18 6.14 -5.30 -13.44
CA ASP A 18 7.22 -5.47 -14.41
C ASP A 18 8.59 -5.24 -13.74
N TYR A 19 8.66 -4.31 -12.75
CA TYR A 19 9.92 -3.95 -12.11
C TYR A 19 9.79 -3.81 -10.60
N VAL A 20 10.81 -4.29 -9.89
CA VAL A 20 11.06 -4.07 -8.46
C VAL A 20 12.43 -3.42 -8.30
N PHE A 21 12.48 -2.27 -7.63
CA PHE A 21 13.69 -1.52 -7.39
C PHE A 21 13.85 -1.19 -5.91
N ILE A 22 15.02 -1.46 -5.33
CA ILE A 22 15.29 -1.27 -3.90
C ILE A 22 16.54 -0.42 -3.70
N VAL A 23 16.42 0.59 -2.84
CA VAL A 23 17.49 1.51 -2.48
C VAL A 23 17.61 1.58 -0.95
N ASP A 24 18.83 1.57 -0.43
CA ASP A 24 19.10 1.75 0.99
C ASP A 24 18.97 3.24 1.42
N LYS A 25 19.04 3.50 2.72
CA LYS A 25 18.96 4.86 3.29
C LYS A 25 20.09 5.81 2.85
N TYR A 26 21.16 5.29 2.26
CA TYR A 26 22.27 6.06 1.71
C TYR A 26 22.16 6.28 0.19
N TYR A 27 21.02 5.88 -0.37
CA TYR A 27 20.78 5.92 -1.82
C TYR A 27 21.67 4.96 -2.62
N ASN A 28 22.18 3.88 -2.02
CA ASN A 28 22.82 2.83 -2.79
C ASN A 28 21.77 1.82 -3.28
N ILE A 29 21.90 1.41 -4.53
CA ILE A 29 21.02 0.44 -5.14
C ILE A 29 21.30 -0.93 -4.55
N VAL A 30 20.28 -1.55 -3.97
CA VAL A 30 20.32 -2.89 -3.38
C VAL A 30 19.88 -3.94 -4.38
N TYR A 31 18.84 -3.62 -5.17
CA TYR A 31 18.27 -4.55 -6.13
C TYR A 31 17.52 -3.81 -7.24
N ASP A 32 17.55 -4.37 -8.45
CA ASP A 32 16.78 -3.88 -9.60
C ASP A 32 16.51 -5.04 -10.55
N THR A 33 15.23 -5.42 -10.71
CA THR A 33 14.81 -6.52 -11.60
C THR A 33 15.20 -6.29 -13.06
N ARG A 34 15.35 -5.04 -13.50
CA ARG A 34 15.78 -4.70 -14.86
C ARG A 34 17.17 -5.21 -15.23
N TYR A 35 17.98 -5.51 -14.21
CA TYR A 35 19.35 -6.00 -14.35
C TYR A 35 19.51 -7.46 -13.86
N ASP A 36 18.42 -8.11 -13.44
CA ASP A 36 18.43 -9.49 -12.98
C ASP A 36 18.15 -10.43 -14.16
N ASN A 37 19.18 -11.13 -14.65
CA ASN A 37 19.06 -12.05 -15.78
C ASN A 37 18.13 -13.23 -15.52
N VAL A 38 17.94 -13.62 -14.25
CA VAL A 38 17.02 -14.71 -13.88
C VAL A 38 15.58 -14.24 -14.06
N MET A 39 15.31 -13.00 -13.67
CA MET A 39 13.97 -12.40 -13.78
C MET A 39 13.64 -11.98 -15.22
N ASN A 40 14.64 -11.68 -16.05
CA ASN A 40 14.47 -11.22 -17.43
C ASN A 40 14.73 -12.32 -18.48
N ASN A 41 14.68 -13.61 -18.09
CA ASN A 41 14.86 -14.76 -18.98
C ASN A 41 16.15 -14.72 -19.85
N GLY A 42 17.20 -14.03 -19.37
CA GLY A 42 18.47 -13.91 -20.09
C GLY A 42 18.43 -12.97 -21.31
N GLU A 43 17.40 -12.17 -21.50
CA GLU A 43 17.25 -11.28 -22.65
C GLU A 43 18.12 -10.00 -22.59
N GLN A 44 18.86 -9.78 -21.49
CA GLN A 44 19.66 -8.57 -21.29
C GLN A 44 21.15 -8.90 -21.13
N ASP A 45 22.00 -8.08 -21.79
CA ASP A 45 23.46 -8.15 -21.71
C ASP A 45 24.05 -7.57 -20.39
N TYR A 46 23.18 -7.15 -19.45
CA TYR A 46 23.58 -6.46 -18.23
C TYR A 46 23.35 -7.31 -17.01
N LEU A 47 24.31 -7.31 -16.09
CA LEU A 47 24.24 -8.08 -14.85
C LEU A 47 23.78 -7.19 -13.68
N LEU A 48 23.08 -7.78 -12.73
CA LEU A 48 22.69 -7.11 -11.48
C LEU A 48 23.94 -6.54 -10.75
N SER A 49 25.09 -7.21 -10.84
CA SER A 49 26.38 -6.73 -10.33
C SER A 49 26.81 -5.38 -10.89
N ASP A 50 26.33 -5.02 -12.08
CA ASP A 50 26.68 -3.76 -12.73
C ASP A 50 26.01 -2.54 -12.12
N ILE A 51 24.91 -2.72 -11.40
CA ILE A 51 24.14 -1.63 -10.81
C ILE A 51 24.09 -1.67 -9.28
N VAL A 52 24.16 -2.86 -8.67
CA VAL A 52 24.16 -3.02 -7.20
C VAL A 52 25.34 -2.25 -6.58
N ASN A 53 25.09 -1.60 -5.45
CA ASN A 53 25.99 -0.69 -4.74
C ASN A 53 26.36 0.60 -5.48
N LYS A 54 25.87 0.84 -6.71
CA LYS A 54 25.97 2.17 -7.29
C LYS A 54 25.04 3.14 -6.56
N ASN A 55 25.48 4.39 -6.47
CA ASN A 55 24.61 5.44 -5.95
C ASN A 55 23.49 5.74 -6.95
N PHE A 56 22.25 5.83 -6.45
CA PHE A 56 21.05 6.10 -7.22
C PHE A 56 21.16 7.31 -8.18
N PHE A 57 21.72 8.43 -7.70
CA PHE A 57 21.85 9.63 -8.53
C PHE A 57 22.88 9.50 -9.64
N LYS A 58 23.85 8.57 -9.51
CA LYS A 58 24.78 8.23 -10.59
C LYS A 58 24.16 7.27 -11.61
N ALA A 59 23.31 6.37 -11.15
CA ALA A 59 22.62 5.42 -12.00
C ALA A 59 21.48 6.05 -12.79
N PHE A 60 20.82 7.08 -12.24
CA PHE A 60 19.68 7.77 -12.83
C PHE A 60 19.91 9.29 -12.82
N PRO A 61 20.75 9.81 -13.71
CA PRO A 61 21.27 11.19 -13.62
C PRO A 61 20.22 12.30 -13.84
N ASN A 62 19.08 11.98 -14.46
CA ASN A 62 17.97 12.91 -14.63
C ASN A 62 16.99 12.95 -13.45
N LEU A 63 17.15 12.05 -12.46
CA LEU A 63 16.35 12.04 -11.24
C LEU A 63 17.04 12.85 -10.13
N ASN A 64 16.26 13.67 -9.46
CA ASN A 64 16.70 14.52 -8.37
C ASN A 64 15.64 14.65 -7.27
N LYS A 65 15.89 15.45 -6.26
CA LYS A 65 14.98 15.64 -5.11
C LYS A 65 13.56 16.09 -5.50
N ASN A 66 13.41 16.81 -6.60
CA ASN A 66 12.12 17.38 -6.97
C ASN A 66 11.24 16.42 -7.79
N ASN A 67 11.85 15.51 -8.55
CA ASN A 67 11.15 14.64 -9.49
C ASN A 67 11.25 13.15 -9.15
N SER A 68 12.03 12.75 -8.14
CA SER A 68 12.17 11.34 -7.73
C SER A 68 11.18 10.94 -6.65
N THR A 69 10.44 9.86 -6.88
CA THR A 69 9.59 9.19 -5.89
C THR A 69 10.41 8.59 -4.76
N ILE A 70 11.58 8.03 -5.09
CA ILE A 70 12.55 7.46 -4.13
C ILE A 70 12.93 8.50 -3.08
N VAL A 71 13.34 9.70 -3.53
CA VAL A 71 13.78 10.76 -2.62
C VAL A 71 12.62 11.26 -1.77
N LYS A 72 11.47 11.52 -2.37
CA LYS A 72 10.27 11.96 -1.65
C LYS A 72 9.83 10.95 -0.60
N CYS A 73 9.82 9.66 -0.94
CA CYS A 73 9.46 8.60 -0.01
C CYS A 73 10.47 8.49 1.15
N MET A 74 11.78 8.58 0.85
CA MET A 74 12.84 8.54 1.86
C MET A 74 12.77 9.71 2.84
N GLU A 75 12.49 10.93 2.35
CA GLU A 75 12.42 12.14 3.18
C GLU A 75 11.12 12.22 4.00
N THR A 76 10.00 11.76 3.45
CA THR A 76 8.68 11.92 4.11
C THR A 76 8.23 10.70 4.88
N GLY A 77 8.75 9.51 4.56
CA GLY A 77 8.26 8.24 5.08
C GLY A 77 6.87 7.84 4.57
N ASN A 78 6.33 8.59 3.62
CA ASN A 78 5.04 8.33 3.03
C ASN A 78 5.18 7.50 1.76
N VAL A 79 4.12 6.74 1.44
CA VAL A 79 4.01 6.11 0.12
C VAL A 79 3.82 7.18 -0.95
N ILE A 80 4.61 7.08 -2.01
CA ILE A 80 4.55 7.99 -3.15
C ILE A 80 4.06 7.23 -4.37
N VAL A 81 3.06 7.77 -5.04
CA VAL A 81 2.52 7.20 -6.27
C VAL A 81 2.69 8.21 -7.39
N ILE A 82 3.16 7.74 -8.53
CA ILE A 82 3.28 8.56 -9.74
C ILE A 82 2.79 7.76 -10.96
N LYS A 83 2.05 8.43 -11.82
CA LYS A 83 1.67 7.92 -13.13
C LYS A 83 2.48 8.63 -14.21
N ASN A 84 2.89 7.89 -15.26
CA ASN A 84 3.65 8.42 -16.40
C ASN A 84 4.97 9.10 -16.00
N GLN A 85 5.76 8.47 -15.13
CA GLN A 85 7.11 8.92 -14.86
C GLN A 85 8.05 8.52 -15.99
N SER A 86 8.83 9.47 -16.48
CA SER A 86 9.93 9.16 -17.42
C SER A 86 11.28 9.41 -16.77
N PHE A 87 12.21 8.51 -17.00
CA PHE A 87 13.60 8.67 -16.56
C PHE A 87 14.56 7.97 -17.51
N VAL A 88 15.83 8.29 -17.35
CA VAL A 88 16.93 7.74 -18.16
C VAL A 88 17.95 7.13 -17.20
N ASP A 89 18.40 5.91 -17.49
CA ASP A 89 19.51 5.32 -16.74
C ASP A 89 20.89 5.80 -17.22
N TYR A 90 21.93 5.34 -16.54
CA TYR A 90 23.32 5.71 -16.85
C TYR A 90 23.82 5.17 -18.21
N LEU A 91 23.07 4.27 -18.85
CA LEU A 91 23.33 3.74 -20.19
C LEU A 91 22.57 4.53 -21.28
N GLY A 92 21.76 5.52 -20.88
CA GLY A 92 20.96 6.34 -21.79
C GLY A 92 19.62 5.71 -22.19
N ARG A 93 19.23 4.60 -21.58
CA ARG A 93 17.94 3.95 -21.85
C ARG A 93 16.83 4.75 -21.19
N LYS A 94 15.75 4.98 -21.92
CA LYS A 94 14.57 5.69 -21.45
C LYS A 94 13.54 4.69 -20.92
N TYR A 95 12.94 5.04 -19.80
CA TYR A 95 11.86 4.29 -19.18
C TYR A 95 10.66 5.19 -18.98
N PHE A 96 9.47 4.60 -19.18
CA PHE A 96 8.18 5.23 -18.90
C PHE A 96 7.42 4.27 -18.00
N THR A 97 7.16 4.68 -16.76
CA THR A 97 6.57 3.77 -15.76
C THR A 97 5.45 4.43 -14.98
N HIS A 98 4.55 3.59 -14.50
CA HIS A 98 3.69 3.89 -13.37
C HIS A 98 4.34 3.27 -12.15
N SER A 99 4.55 4.04 -11.08
CA SER A 99 5.33 3.58 -9.93
C SER A 99 4.64 3.86 -8.61
N VAL A 100 4.80 2.93 -7.68
CA VAL A 100 4.47 3.08 -6.27
C VAL A 100 5.74 2.85 -5.46
N THR A 101 6.13 3.84 -4.68
CA THR A 101 7.32 3.81 -3.83
C THR A 101 6.93 3.74 -2.37
N LEU A 102 7.47 2.79 -1.64
CA LEU A 102 7.14 2.42 -0.27
C LEU A 102 8.37 2.51 0.63
N PRO A 103 8.26 3.05 1.87
CA PRO A 103 9.36 3.05 2.81
C PRO A 103 9.57 1.66 3.41
N ILE A 104 10.83 1.23 3.51
CA ILE A 104 11.23 0.03 4.25
C ILE A 104 11.58 0.46 5.67
N MET A 105 10.77 0.02 6.64
CA MET A 105 10.92 0.41 8.04
C MET A 105 11.59 -0.68 8.87
N ARG A 106 12.50 -0.30 9.76
CA ARG A 106 13.07 -1.18 10.78
C ARG A 106 13.16 -0.44 12.11
N LYS A 107 12.49 -0.95 13.13
CA LYS A 107 12.45 -0.32 14.49
C LYS A 107 12.01 1.14 14.48
N GLY A 108 11.09 1.52 13.59
CA GLY A 108 10.58 2.89 13.47
C GLY A 108 11.44 3.84 12.62
N GLU A 109 12.57 3.38 12.08
CA GLU A 109 13.43 4.18 11.21
C GLU A 109 13.32 3.69 9.76
N ILE A 110 13.44 4.61 8.80
CA ILE A 110 13.52 4.28 7.37
C ILE A 110 14.93 3.75 7.09
N VAL A 111 15.02 2.50 6.65
CA VAL A 111 16.28 1.85 6.28
C VAL A 111 16.49 1.76 4.77
N GLY A 112 15.48 2.08 4.00
CA GLY A 112 15.48 2.10 2.55
C GLY A 112 14.09 2.34 1.99
N VAL A 113 13.95 2.23 0.68
CA VAL A 113 12.68 2.29 -0.04
C VAL A 113 12.62 1.19 -1.09
N VAL A 114 11.42 0.71 -1.37
CA VAL A 114 11.13 -0.16 -2.51
C VAL A 114 10.20 0.57 -3.47
N GLU A 115 10.52 0.54 -4.75
CA GLU A 115 9.67 1.01 -5.83
C GLU A 115 9.16 -0.19 -6.61
N LEU A 116 7.87 -0.24 -6.79
CA LEU A 116 7.14 -1.22 -7.58
C LEU A 116 6.60 -0.51 -8.82
N SER A 117 6.93 -1.00 -10.01
CA SER A 117 6.61 -0.30 -11.25
C SER A 117 6.03 -1.22 -12.30
N THR A 118 5.18 -0.64 -13.16
CA THR A 118 4.71 -1.23 -14.42
C THR A 118 5.13 -0.34 -15.58
N ASP A 119 5.41 -0.96 -16.73
CA ASP A 119 5.78 -0.25 -17.95
C ASP A 119 4.57 0.52 -18.51
N ALA A 120 4.76 1.80 -18.82
CA ALA A 120 3.73 2.66 -19.40
C ALA A 120 3.81 2.77 -20.93
N GLU A 121 4.90 2.31 -21.58
CA GLU A 121 5.06 2.38 -23.05
C GLU A 121 4.16 1.39 -23.80
N ASN A 122 3.81 0.27 -23.18
CA ASN A 122 2.92 -0.73 -23.79
C ASN A 122 1.47 -0.25 -23.98
N LEU A 123 1.15 0.97 -23.55
CA LEU A 123 -0.18 1.57 -23.69
C LEU A 123 -0.52 2.04 -25.12
N THR A 124 0.43 2.06 -26.06
CA THR A 124 0.21 2.54 -27.42
C THR A 124 -0.22 1.46 -28.42
N ASN A 125 -0.09 0.17 -28.08
CA ASN A 125 -0.49 -0.93 -28.94
C ASN A 125 -1.21 -2.03 -28.15
N ILE A 126 -2.53 -2.11 -28.34
CA ILE A 126 -3.38 -3.27 -28.03
C ILE A 126 -3.69 -3.50 -26.52
N ASN A 127 -4.86 -3.09 -26.09
CA ASN A 127 -5.51 -3.29 -24.79
C ASN A 127 -5.27 -2.23 -23.70
N TYR A 128 -5.79 -1.05 -23.94
CA TYR A 128 -5.89 0.07 -22.97
C TYR A 128 -6.48 -0.33 -21.60
N ASN A 129 -7.15 -1.47 -21.49
CA ASN A 129 -7.89 -1.85 -20.29
C ASN A 129 -7.08 -2.74 -19.31
N THR A 130 -6.17 -3.60 -19.79
CA THR A 130 -5.57 -4.63 -18.92
C THR A 130 -4.38 -4.16 -18.09
N GLU A 131 -3.53 -3.28 -18.61
CA GLU A 131 -2.34 -2.80 -17.87
C GLU A 131 -2.65 -1.63 -16.93
N ASN A 132 -3.55 -0.73 -17.35
CA ASN A 132 -4.15 0.24 -16.42
C ASN A 132 -4.90 -0.47 -15.28
N ASP A 133 -5.53 -1.63 -15.54
CA ASP A 133 -6.17 -2.44 -14.53
C ASP A 133 -5.17 -3.04 -13.53
N LYS A 134 -4.00 -3.47 -13.96
CA LYS A 134 -2.95 -4.00 -13.09
C LYS A 134 -2.43 -2.92 -12.14
N PHE A 135 -2.03 -1.77 -12.69
CA PHE A 135 -1.56 -0.64 -11.87
C PHE A 135 -2.66 -0.09 -10.97
N ASN A 136 -3.89 0.03 -11.45
CA ASN A 136 -5.01 0.49 -10.65
C ASN A 136 -5.32 -0.50 -9.53
N LYS A 137 -5.26 -1.80 -9.74
CA LYS A 137 -5.40 -2.81 -8.66
C LYS A 137 -4.30 -2.66 -7.60
N LEU A 138 -3.04 -2.49 -8.02
CA LEU A 138 -1.93 -2.24 -7.11
C LEU A 138 -2.15 -0.93 -6.34
N TYR A 139 -2.49 0.14 -7.05
CA TYR A 139 -2.80 1.45 -6.48
C TYR A 139 -3.96 1.38 -5.47
N ASP A 140 -5.05 0.74 -5.83
CA ASP A 140 -6.23 0.58 -4.99
C ASP A 140 -5.90 -0.26 -3.74
N THR A 141 -5.15 -1.35 -3.90
CA THR A 141 -4.71 -2.17 -2.76
C THR A 141 -3.89 -1.34 -1.78
N ILE A 142 -2.89 -0.62 -2.27
CA ILE A 142 -1.98 0.19 -1.43
C ILE A 142 -2.72 1.37 -0.80
N THR A 143 -3.54 2.09 -1.56
CA THR A 143 -4.29 3.25 -1.04
C THR A 143 -5.42 2.83 -0.11
N MET A 144 -6.06 1.70 -0.35
CA MET A 144 -7.05 1.14 0.57
C MET A 144 -6.42 0.75 1.90
N GLU A 145 -5.23 0.15 1.90
CA GLU A 145 -4.50 -0.17 3.12
C GLU A 145 -4.03 1.08 3.86
N GLN A 146 -3.59 2.13 3.14
CA GLN A 146 -3.24 3.41 3.76
C GLN A 146 -4.43 4.11 4.40
N ASN A 147 -5.59 4.05 3.77
CA ASN A 147 -6.84 4.63 4.28
C ASN A 147 -7.54 3.73 5.30
N THR A 148 -7.09 2.49 5.46
CA THR A 148 -7.65 1.57 6.43
C THR A 148 -7.35 2.05 7.84
N ILE A 149 -8.40 2.32 8.60
CA ILE A 149 -8.28 2.68 10.01
C ILE A 149 -7.86 1.46 10.80
N SER A 150 -6.71 1.53 11.44
CA SER A 150 -6.18 0.51 12.34
C SER A 150 -5.97 1.09 13.74
N PHE A 151 -5.84 0.22 14.74
CA PHE A 151 -5.56 0.64 16.12
C PHE A 151 -4.28 1.48 16.24
N ASN A 152 -3.31 1.30 15.36
CA ASN A 152 -2.07 2.09 15.36
C ASN A 152 -2.29 3.55 14.97
N LYS A 153 -3.41 3.86 14.30
CA LYS A 153 -3.81 5.24 13.94
C LYS A 153 -4.60 5.93 15.05
N ILE A 154 -5.00 5.22 16.10
CA ILE A 154 -5.65 5.78 17.27
C ILE A 154 -4.58 6.30 18.23
N LEU A 155 -4.22 7.59 18.06
CA LEU A 155 -3.21 8.23 18.88
C LEU A 155 -3.79 8.65 20.23
N THR A 156 -3.18 8.20 21.34
CA THR A 156 -3.59 8.59 22.67
C THR A 156 -2.43 8.53 23.66
N LEU A 157 -2.37 9.52 24.56
CA LEU A 157 -1.47 9.54 25.70
C LEU A 157 -2.17 9.04 26.99
N ASN A 158 -3.49 8.95 26.98
CA ASN A 158 -4.29 8.54 28.12
C ASN A 158 -4.19 7.03 28.34
N ASN A 159 -3.80 6.61 29.56
CA ASN A 159 -3.61 5.21 29.90
C ASN A 159 -4.92 4.41 29.90
N LEU A 160 -6.05 5.03 30.29
CA LEU A 160 -7.37 4.36 30.21
C LEU A 160 -7.72 4.05 28.75
N MET A 161 -7.47 4.99 27.84
CA MET A 161 -7.70 4.78 26.41
C MET A 161 -6.77 3.72 25.83
N LYS A 162 -5.49 3.68 26.23
CA LYS A 162 -4.56 2.61 25.84
C LYS A 162 -5.09 1.23 26.25
N ASN A 163 -5.57 1.12 27.50
CA ASN A 163 -6.18 -0.13 28.00
C ASN A 163 -7.45 -0.50 27.20
N THR A 164 -8.25 0.51 26.82
CA THR A 164 -9.45 0.29 25.99
C THR A 164 -9.07 -0.21 24.58
N VAL A 165 -8.01 0.32 23.97
CA VAL A 165 -7.47 -0.17 22.70
C VAL A 165 -7.03 -1.62 22.81
N GLU A 166 -6.28 -1.99 23.87
CA GLU A 166 -5.83 -3.38 24.05
C GLU A 166 -7.02 -4.35 24.26
N LYS A 167 -8.02 -3.94 25.05
CA LYS A 167 -9.26 -4.72 25.20
C LYS A 167 -9.98 -4.88 23.86
N ALA A 168 -10.09 -3.83 23.06
CA ALA A 168 -10.74 -3.86 21.75
C ALA A 168 -10.03 -4.81 20.78
N LYS A 169 -8.69 -4.85 20.80
CA LYS A 169 -7.90 -5.80 19.98
C LYS A 169 -8.22 -7.25 20.35
N VAL A 170 -8.29 -7.57 21.64
CA VAL A 170 -8.64 -8.91 22.11
C VAL A 170 -10.07 -9.27 21.69
N LEU A 171 -11.03 -8.36 21.90
CA LEU A 171 -12.43 -8.60 21.56
C LEU A 171 -12.64 -8.74 20.04
N ALA A 172 -11.92 -7.99 19.21
CA ALA A 172 -12.01 -8.07 17.75
C ALA A 172 -11.65 -9.45 17.20
N SER A 173 -10.88 -10.27 17.93
CA SER A 173 -10.55 -11.64 17.55
C SER A 173 -11.58 -12.68 18.00
N THR A 174 -12.66 -12.27 18.66
CA THR A 174 -13.71 -13.17 19.19
C THR A 174 -14.99 -13.07 18.37
N PRO A 175 -15.80 -14.14 18.26
CA PRO A 175 -17.06 -14.14 17.51
C PRO A 175 -18.25 -13.62 18.34
N ILE A 176 -18.02 -12.73 19.29
CA ILE A 176 -19.07 -12.19 20.17
C ILE A 176 -19.56 -10.81 19.67
N PRO A 177 -20.84 -10.47 19.87
CA PRO A 177 -21.33 -9.12 19.62
C PRO A 177 -20.62 -8.10 20.52
N ILE A 178 -20.24 -6.96 19.93
CA ILE A 178 -19.49 -5.91 20.62
C ILE A 178 -20.29 -4.61 20.58
N LEU A 179 -20.52 -4.02 21.76
CA LEU A 179 -21.11 -2.70 21.90
C LEU A 179 -20.02 -1.68 22.23
N ILE A 180 -19.90 -0.61 21.40
CA ILE A 180 -19.01 0.52 21.63
C ILE A 180 -19.87 1.69 22.10
N TYR A 181 -19.70 2.08 23.37
CA TYR A 181 -20.43 3.17 24.01
C TYR A 181 -19.52 4.37 24.30
N GLY A 182 -20.08 5.58 24.19
CA GLY A 182 -19.38 6.84 24.47
C GLY A 182 -20.14 8.06 23.94
N GLU A 183 -19.71 9.26 24.33
CA GLU A 183 -20.32 10.52 23.86
C GLU A 183 -20.14 10.75 22.37
N THR A 184 -20.92 11.66 21.79
CA THR A 184 -20.77 12.04 20.38
C THR A 184 -19.39 12.68 20.16
N GLY A 185 -18.75 12.34 19.04
CA GLY A 185 -17.42 12.88 18.69
C GLY A 185 -16.23 12.17 19.35
N THR A 186 -16.44 11.16 20.22
CA THR A 186 -15.33 10.44 20.92
C THR A 186 -14.59 9.40 20.07
N GLY A 187 -14.91 9.28 18.77
CA GLY A 187 -14.21 8.37 17.86
C GLY A 187 -14.70 6.92 17.87
N LYS A 188 -15.93 6.64 18.34
CA LYS A 188 -16.51 5.28 18.34
C LYS A 188 -16.45 4.61 16.97
N GLU A 189 -16.69 5.36 15.91
CA GLU A 189 -16.63 4.86 14.54
C GLU A 189 -15.22 4.42 14.13
N LEU A 190 -14.20 5.18 14.55
CA LEU A 190 -12.80 4.83 14.33
C LEU A 190 -12.44 3.50 15.04
N PHE A 191 -12.95 3.29 16.26
CA PHE A 191 -12.80 2.03 16.97
C PHE A 191 -13.47 0.88 16.24
N ALA A 192 -14.73 1.05 15.82
CA ALA A 192 -15.47 0.02 15.07
C ALA A 192 -14.73 -0.35 13.78
N GLN A 193 -14.26 0.62 13.03
CA GLN A 193 -13.50 0.40 11.79
C GLN A 193 -12.15 -0.29 12.07
N ALA A 194 -11.42 0.11 13.12
CA ALA A 194 -10.16 -0.54 13.49
C ALA A 194 -10.36 -2.00 13.91
N MET A 195 -11.43 -2.29 14.66
CA MET A 195 -11.79 -3.65 15.05
C MET A 195 -12.17 -4.48 13.82
N MET A 196 -13.02 -3.98 12.96
CA MET A 196 -13.45 -4.64 11.72
C MET A 196 -12.24 -4.98 10.83
N ASN A 197 -11.34 -4.03 10.64
CA ASN A 197 -10.15 -4.23 9.81
C ASN A 197 -9.17 -5.26 10.42
N MET A 198 -9.14 -5.39 11.75
CA MET A 198 -8.34 -6.41 12.43
C MET A 198 -8.87 -7.83 12.20
N THR A 199 -10.19 -8.00 12.02
CA THR A 199 -10.79 -9.33 11.79
C THR A 199 -10.45 -9.93 10.44
N LYS A 200 -9.83 -9.17 9.52
CA LYS A 200 -9.57 -9.58 8.12
C LYS A 200 -10.83 -10.05 7.39
N CYS A 201 -11.99 -9.58 7.82
CA CYS A 201 -13.26 -9.91 7.18
C CYS A 201 -13.27 -9.34 5.75
N PRO A 202 -13.59 -10.13 4.72
CA PRO A 202 -13.68 -9.63 3.36
C PRO A 202 -14.68 -8.45 3.27
N LYS A 203 -14.28 -7.37 2.60
CA LYS A 203 -15.10 -6.14 2.52
C LYS A 203 -16.51 -6.35 2.01
N ASN A 204 -16.70 -7.31 1.09
CA ASN A 204 -18.01 -7.67 0.55
C ASN A 204 -18.92 -8.38 1.56
N LYS A 205 -18.41 -8.76 2.74
CA LYS A 205 -19.17 -9.34 3.86
C LYS A 205 -19.43 -8.34 4.98
N VAL A 206 -18.96 -7.10 4.84
CA VAL A 206 -19.15 -6.04 5.83
C VAL A 206 -20.32 -5.16 5.42
N ILE A 207 -21.28 -5.00 6.30
CA ILE A 207 -22.42 -4.10 6.12
C ILE A 207 -22.32 -3.00 7.18
N ILE A 208 -22.29 -1.74 6.74
CA ILE A 208 -22.27 -0.57 7.61
C ILE A 208 -23.61 0.15 7.43
N GLN A 209 -24.40 0.25 8.50
CA GLN A 209 -25.71 0.86 8.44
C GLN A 209 -25.91 1.84 9.59
N ASN A 210 -26.35 3.07 9.25
CA ASN A 210 -26.82 4.03 10.24
C ASN A 210 -28.30 3.72 10.58
N CYS A 211 -28.53 3.05 11.70
CA CYS A 211 -29.87 2.64 12.11
C CYS A 211 -30.80 3.84 12.38
N ALA A 212 -30.27 4.99 12.79
CA ALA A 212 -31.09 6.18 13.00
C ALA A 212 -31.62 6.81 11.70
N ALA A 213 -31.00 6.50 10.58
CA ALA A 213 -31.41 7.00 9.25
C ALA A 213 -32.35 6.03 8.51
N VAL A 214 -32.61 4.84 9.05
CA VAL A 214 -33.49 3.82 8.45
C VAL A 214 -34.89 3.96 9.01
N PRO A 215 -35.93 4.09 8.16
CA PRO A 215 -37.31 4.02 8.61
C PRO A 215 -37.61 2.67 9.30
N GLU A 216 -38.36 2.68 10.41
CA GLU A 216 -38.68 1.48 11.21
C GLU A 216 -39.26 0.34 10.36
N ASN A 217 -40.13 0.67 9.43
CA ASN A 217 -40.79 -0.30 8.55
C ASN A 217 -39.86 -0.97 7.53
N LEU A 218 -38.66 -0.44 7.30
CA LEU A 218 -37.67 -0.98 6.36
C LEU A 218 -36.49 -1.64 7.08
N MET A 219 -36.38 -1.45 8.39
CA MET A 219 -35.19 -1.91 9.15
C MET A 219 -35.03 -3.42 9.08
N GLU A 220 -36.11 -4.18 9.24
CA GLU A 220 -36.10 -5.65 9.20
C GLU A 220 -35.65 -6.18 7.83
N SER A 221 -36.19 -5.61 6.75
CA SER A 221 -35.86 -6.00 5.38
C SER A 221 -34.41 -5.65 4.99
N ILE A 222 -33.90 -4.52 5.50
CA ILE A 222 -32.51 -4.10 5.25
C ILE A 222 -31.51 -4.95 6.00
N LEU A 223 -31.82 -5.30 7.27
CA LEU A 223 -30.88 -6.07 8.11
C LEU A 223 -30.89 -7.56 7.80
N PHE A 224 -32.03 -8.13 7.48
CA PHE A 224 -32.20 -9.58 7.32
C PHE A 224 -32.57 -10.02 5.90
N GLY A 225 -32.79 -9.04 5.01
CA GLY A 225 -33.18 -9.30 3.64
C GLY A 225 -34.68 -9.65 3.49
N THR A 226 -35.09 -9.79 2.24
CA THR A 226 -36.48 -10.22 1.88
C THR A 226 -36.43 -11.52 1.11
N VAL A 227 -37.39 -12.41 1.36
CA VAL A 227 -37.59 -13.58 0.51
C VAL A 227 -38.19 -13.12 -0.82
N LYS A 228 -37.63 -13.55 -1.93
CA LYS A 228 -38.27 -13.34 -3.24
C LYS A 228 -39.61 -14.07 -3.24
N GLY A 229 -40.69 -13.30 -3.30
CA GLY A 229 -41.99 -13.82 -3.62
C GLY A 229 -42.15 -14.17 -5.08
#